data_a695582b3dd71acc7950b319fff4d3dc
#
_entry.id   a695582b3dd71acc7950b319fff4d3dc
#
_cell.length_a   1.000
_cell.length_b   1.000
_cell.length_c   1.000
_cell.angle_alpha   90.00
_cell.angle_beta   90.00
_cell.angle_gamma   90.00
#
_symmetry.space_group_name_H-M   'P 1'
#
loop_
_entity.id
_entity.type
_entity.pdbx_description
1 polymer ?
#
loop_
_entity_poly.entity_id
_entity_poly.type
_entity_poly.pdbx_seq_one_letter_code
_entity_poly.pdbx_strand_id
1 'polypeptide(L)'
;AMTTPLPLRLPDSVDAVVDLLAAENYVCDRQFATALFLSLKLARPLFLEGAPGVGKTELAKTLARALNTQLLRVQCYEGLDVAQTAYEWNVARQMIEIRLAEAAHDVDRAQLNRNLYARSMLIERPLLQALTQTRSPVLLIDELDRADEPFDAFLLEVLAENQITIPELGAIKADAPPVTIITSNRTREIHDALKRRCLYHWVEFPSVERELEIVRL
;
A
#
# COMPACT_ATOMS: atom_id res chain seq x y z
N ALA A 1 -25.55 6.28 -2.89
CA ALA A 1 -25.68 4.83 -3.03
C ALA A 1 -24.36 4.23 -2.57
N MET A 2 -24.36 3.49 -1.46
CA MET A 2 -23.20 2.74 -1.00
C MET A 2 -23.04 1.56 -1.97
N THR A 3 -22.04 1.63 -2.82
CA THR A 3 -21.63 0.49 -3.66
C THR A 3 -20.99 -0.55 -2.76
N THR A 4 -21.59 -1.74 -2.71
CA THR A 4 -21.01 -2.88 -2.00
C THR A 4 -19.60 -3.15 -2.59
N PRO A 5 -18.57 -3.27 -1.74
CA PRO A 5 -17.22 -3.58 -2.21
C PRO A 5 -17.23 -4.85 -3.07
N LEU A 6 -16.60 -4.78 -4.25
CA LEU A 6 -16.43 -5.96 -5.10
C LEU A 6 -15.25 -6.79 -4.56
N PRO A 7 -15.51 -8.01 -4.08
CA PRO A 7 -14.43 -8.84 -3.54
C PRO A 7 -13.44 -9.23 -4.64
N LEU A 8 -12.15 -9.29 -4.28
CA LEU A 8 -11.14 -9.89 -5.14
C LEU A 8 -11.37 -11.39 -5.24
N ARG A 9 -11.20 -11.96 -6.42
CA ARG A 9 -11.08 -13.40 -6.58
C ARG A 9 -9.66 -13.81 -6.22
N LEU A 10 -9.48 -14.27 -4.99
CA LEU A 10 -8.18 -14.76 -4.52
C LEU A 10 -8.01 -16.23 -4.91
N PRO A 11 -6.78 -16.67 -5.20
CA PRO A 11 -6.49 -18.08 -5.44
C PRO A 11 -6.80 -18.92 -4.19
N ASP A 12 -7.31 -20.13 -4.37
CA ASP A 12 -7.75 -21.03 -3.31
C ASP A 12 -6.69 -22.06 -2.90
N SER A 13 -5.59 -22.14 -3.62
CA SER A 13 -4.48 -23.06 -3.38
C SER A 13 -3.13 -22.46 -3.76
N VAL A 14 -2.04 -23.10 -3.31
CA VAL A 14 -0.67 -22.73 -3.70
C VAL A 14 -0.47 -22.91 -5.20
N ASP A 15 -1.00 -23.98 -5.78
CA ASP A 15 -0.88 -24.25 -7.21
C ASP A 15 -1.63 -23.19 -8.03
N ALA A 16 -2.81 -22.76 -7.56
CA ALA A 16 -3.54 -21.65 -8.17
C ALA A 16 -2.77 -20.31 -8.12
N VAL A 17 -1.93 -20.08 -7.11
CA VAL A 17 -1.02 -18.91 -7.08
C VAL A 17 0.05 -19.03 -8.14
N VAL A 18 0.66 -20.22 -8.27
CA VAL A 18 1.68 -20.47 -9.32
C VAL A 18 1.09 -20.22 -10.71
N ASP A 19 -0.08 -20.79 -11.00
CA ASP A 19 -0.76 -20.62 -12.29
C ASP A 19 -1.15 -19.16 -12.54
N LEU A 20 -1.65 -18.48 -11.51
CA LEU A 20 -2.02 -17.05 -11.58
C LEU A 20 -0.84 -16.17 -11.97
N LEU A 21 0.32 -16.38 -11.36
CA LEU A 21 1.54 -15.62 -11.65
C LEU A 21 2.16 -16.01 -12.99
N ALA A 22 2.14 -17.32 -13.32
CA ALA A 22 2.64 -17.80 -14.60
C ALA A 22 1.85 -17.23 -15.79
N ALA A 23 0.54 -17.04 -15.65
CA ALA A 23 -0.30 -16.38 -16.68
C ALA A 23 0.15 -14.93 -16.97
N GLU A 24 0.84 -14.29 -16.05
CA GLU A 24 1.43 -12.95 -16.20
C GLU A 24 2.95 -13.00 -16.49
N ASN A 25 3.46 -14.13 -16.93
CA ASN A 25 4.88 -14.37 -17.21
C ASN A 25 5.80 -14.18 -16.00
N TYR A 26 5.31 -14.47 -14.78
CA TYR A 26 6.10 -14.40 -13.58
C TYR A 26 6.37 -15.81 -13.04
N VAL A 27 7.63 -16.22 -13.12
CA VAL A 27 8.08 -17.52 -12.60
C VAL A 27 8.32 -17.41 -11.10
N CYS A 28 7.71 -18.27 -10.32
CA CYS A 28 7.91 -18.34 -8.87
C CYS A 28 8.18 -19.78 -8.42
N ASP A 29 8.94 -19.94 -7.33
CA ASP A 29 9.08 -21.23 -6.67
C ASP A 29 7.89 -21.50 -5.73
N ARG A 30 7.78 -22.76 -5.29
CA ARG A 30 6.68 -23.22 -4.44
C ARG A 30 6.73 -22.58 -3.04
N GLN A 31 7.91 -22.26 -2.52
CA GLN A 31 8.05 -21.63 -1.19
C GLN A 31 7.48 -20.21 -1.22
N PHE A 32 7.84 -19.47 -2.25
CA PHE A 32 7.31 -18.13 -2.49
C PHE A 32 5.80 -18.15 -2.70
N ALA A 33 5.30 -19.04 -3.57
CA ALA A 33 3.87 -19.19 -3.83
C ALA A 33 3.09 -19.54 -2.55
N THR A 34 3.69 -20.34 -1.65
CA THR A 34 3.10 -20.66 -0.34
C THR A 34 3.03 -19.43 0.56
N ALA A 35 4.10 -18.64 0.65
CA ALA A 35 4.11 -17.41 1.43
C ALA A 35 3.05 -16.41 0.92
N LEU A 36 2.96 -16.23 -0.38
CA LEU A 36 1.96 -15.37 -1.01
C LEU A 36 0.53 -15.89 -0.77
N PHE A 37 0.29 -17.18 -0.96
CA PHE A 37 -1.01 -17.81 -0.69
C PHE A 37 -1.47 -17.57 0.75
N LEU A 38 -0.59 -17.80 1.73
CA LEU A 38 -0.89 -17.58 3.14
C LEU A 38 -1.13 -16.10 3.44
N SER A 39 -0.35 -15.19 2.84
CA SER A 39 -0.55 -13.75 2.96
C SER A 39 -1.95 -13.35 2.50
N LEU A 40 -2.37 -13.80 1.32
CA LEU A 40 -3.68 -13.52 0.77
C LEU A 40 -4.80 -14.12 1.63
N LYS A 41 -4.65 -15.38 2.04
CA LYS A 41 -5.66 -16.11 2.82
C LYS A 41 -5.85 -15.58 4.22
N LEU A 42 -4.78 -15.15 4.87
CA LEU A 42 -4.79 -14.59 6.23
C LEU A 42 -5.00 -13.09 6.26
N ALA A 43 -5.09 -12.43 5.11
CA ALA A 43 -5.14 -10.98 4.95
C ALA A 43 -4.01 -10.26 5.73
N ARG A 44 -2.79 -10.81 5.66
CA ARG A 44 -1.59 -10.27 6.30
C ARG A 44 -0.62 -9.75 5.25
N PRO A 45 0.11 -8.66 5.52
CA PRO A 45 1.13 -8.17 4.60
C PRO A 45 2.18 -9.24 4.27
N LEU A 46 2.64 -9.28 3.03
CA LEU A 46 3.80 -10.06 2.61
C LEU A 46 5.05 -9.19 2.67
N PHE A 47 6.02 -9.55 3.50
CA PHE A 47 7.30 -8.86 3.63
C PHE A 47 8.37 -9.62 2.84
N LEU A 48 8.87 -8.98 1.78
CA LEU A 48 9.89 -9.50 0.89
C LEU A 48 11.23 -8.84 1.18
N GLU A 49 12.19 -9.62 1.62
CA GLU A 49 13.56 -9.16 1.85
C GLU A 49 14.52 -9.89 0.91
N GLY A 50 15.56 -9.23 0.45
CA GLY A 50 16.55 -9.83 -0.47
C GLY A 50 17.38 -8.76 -1.16
N ALA A 51 18.39 -9.19 -1.91
CA ALA A 51 19.28 -8.29 -2.63
C ALA A 51 18.50 -7.36 -3.61
N PRO A 52 19.06 -6.18 -3.91
CA PRO A 52 18.46 -5.33 -4.95
C PRO A 52 18.48 -6.05 -6.32
N GLY A 53 17.46 -5.81 -7.13
CA GLY A 53 17.38 -6.37 -8.48
C GLY A 53 16.80 -7.79 -8.60
N VAL A 54 16.43 -8.47 -7.50
CA VAL A 54 15.86 -9.84 -7.54
C VAL A 54 14.37 -9.89 -7.91
N GLY A 55 13.75 -8.77 -8.31
CA GLY A 55 12.36 -8.76 -8.80
C GLY A 55 11.27 -8.55 -7.74
N LYS A 56 11.60 -8.12 -6.50
CA LYS A 56 10.62 -7.88 -5.43
C LYS A 56 9.51 -6.91 -5.83
N THR A 57 9.87 -5.80 -6.45
CA THR A 57 8.92 -4.77 -6.91
C THR A 57 8.05 -5.28 -8.06
N GLU A 58 8.62 -6.09 -8.97
CA GLU A 58 7.88 -6.63 -10.11
C GLU A 58 6.76 -7.57 -9.69
N LEU A 59 6.93 -8.29 -8.58
CA LEU A 59 5.85 -9.10 -8.03
C LEU A 59 4.58 -8.30 -7.77
N ALA A 60 4.70 -7.14 -7.12
CA ALA A 60 3.51 -6.33 -6.78
C ALA A 60 2.76 -5.88 -8.04
N LYS A 61 3.48 -5.52 -9.10
CA LYS A 61 2.91 -5.16 -10.40
C LYS A 61 2.21 -6.36 -11.04
N THR A 62 2.89 -7.51 -11.04
CA THR A 62 2.34 -8.75 -11.58
C THR A 62 1.07 -9.16 -10.83
N LEU A 63 1.11 -9.12 -9.50
CA LEU A 63 -0.05 -9.47 -8.68
C LEU A 63 -1.24 -8.54 -8.94
N ALA A 64 -1.01 -7.23 -9.09
CA ALA A 64 -2.06 -6.28 -9.40
C ALA A 64 -2.71 -6.58 -10.77
N ARG A 65 -1.91 -6.93 -11.79
CA ARG A 65 -2.41 -7.36 -13.11
C ARG A 65 -3.20 -8.66 -12.99
N ALA A 66 -2.62 -9.67 -12.35
CA ALA A 66 -3.22 -10.99 -12.20
C ALA A 66 -4.56 -10.95 -11.43
N LEU A 67 -4.67 -10.10 -10.41
CA LEU A 67 -5.90 -9.89 -9.66
C LEU A 67 -6.85 -8.87 -10.33
N ASN A 68 -6.44 -8.28 -11.45
CA ASN A 68 -7.17 -7.23 -12.16
C ASN A 68 -7.60 -6.10 -11.22
N THR A 69 -6.65 -5.55 -10.45
CA THR A 69 -6.89 -4.47 -9.51
C THR A 69 -5.80 -3.40 -9.62
N GLN A 70 -6.02 -2.25 -8.98
CA GLN A 70 -5.09 -1.13 -9.00
C GLN A 70 -3.85 -1.43 -8.16
N LEU A 71 -2.67 -1.01 -8.65
CA LEU A 71 -1.46 -0.92 -7.87
C LEU A 71 -1.29 0.49 -7.32
N LEU A 72 -1.11 0.59 -6.02
CA LEU A 72 -0.73 1.83 -5.33
C LEU A 72 0.65 1.63 -4.71
N ARG A 73 1.57 2.55 -4.96
CA ARG A 73 2.97 2.44 -4.53
C ARG A 73 3.38 3.60 -3.63
N VAL A 74 3.96 3.26 -2.50
CA VAL A 74 4.72 4.16 -1.63
C VAL A 74 6.18 3.82 -1.78
N GLN A 75 6.96 4.69 -2.44
CA GLN A 75 8.40 4.56 -2.52
C GLN A 75 9.02 5.19 -1.29
N CYS A 76 9.78 4.41 -0.52
CA CYS A 76 10.46 4.90 0.67
C CYS A 76 11.83 5.52 0.32
N TYR A 77 12.19 6.57 1.04
CA TYR A 77 13.46 7.27 0.93
C TYR A 77 13.80 7.94 2.26
N GLU A 78 15.06 8.28 2.46
CA GLU A 78 15.54 8.96 3.65
C GLU A 78 14.88 10.34 3.83
N GLY A 79 14.38 10.62 5.03
CA GLY A 79 13.65 11.86 5.33
C GLY A 79 12.21 11.89 4.80
N LEU A 80 11.63 10.72 4.49
CA LEU A 80 10.24 10.60 4.08
C LEU A 80 9.30 11.19 5.15
N ASP A 81 8.51 12.19 4.78
CA ASP A 81 7.47 12.71 5.64
C ASP A 81 6.32 11.70 5.75
N VAL A 82 6.15 11.18 6.96
CA VAL A 82 5.16 10.15 7.28
C VAL A 82 3.74 10.59 6.90
N ALA A 83 3.35 11.81 7.27
CA ALA A 83 2.01 12.33 6.99
C ALA A 83 1.77 12.46 5.49
N GLN A 84 2.76 12.93 4.73
CA GLN A 84 2.66 13.12 3.28
C GLN A 84 2.56 11.82 2.49
N THR A 85 2.85 10.67 3.08
CA THR A 85 2.59 9.37 2.43
C THR A 85 1.11 9.00 2.41
N ALA A 86 0.36 9.55 3.35
CA ALA A 86 -1.06 9.31 3.52
C ALA A 86 -1.91 10.41 2.89
N TYR A 87 -1.68 11.67 3.23
CA TYR A 87 -2.49 12.80 2.75
C TYR A 87 -1.76 14.13 2.84
N GLU A 88 -2.30 15.10 2.14
CA GLU A 88 -1.96 16.51 2.25
C GLU A 88 -3.23 17.36 2.24
N TRP A 89 -3.22 18.48 2.95
CA TRP A 89 -4.25 19.48 2.80
C TRP A 89 -4.01 20.33 1.55
N ASN A 90 -5.04 20.57 0.76
CA ASN A 90 -4.96 21.45 -0.42
C ASN A 90 -4.95 22.92 0.02
N VAL A 91 -3.80 23.36 0.50
CA VAL A 91 -3.60 24.72 1.05
C VAL A 91 -3.96 25.80 0.01
N ALA A 92 -3.66 25.60 -1.27
CA ALA A 92 -4.00 26.55 -2.31
C ALA A 92 -5.52 26.74 -2.41
N ARG A 93 -6.29 25.65 -2.36
CA ARG A 93 -7.75 25.70 -2.38
C ARG A 93 -8.32 26.29 -1.10
N GLN A 94 -7.75 25.95 0.06
CA GLN A 94 -8.13 26.53 1.35
C GLN A 94 -7.95 28.06 1.33
N MET A 95 -6.84 28.58 0.78
CA MET A 95 -6.60 30.01 0.67
C MET A 95 -7.61 30.72 -0.24
N ILE A 96 -8.04 30.07 -1.32
CA ILE A 96 -9.09 30.61 -2.19
C ILE A 96 -10.42 30.70 -1.44
N GLU A 97 -10.81 29.65 -0.69
CA GLU A 97 -12.05 29.65 0.10
C GLU A 97 -12.03 30.75 1.18
N ILE A 98 -10.89 30.94 1.86
CA ILE A 98 -10.74 32.02 2.85
C ILE A 98 -10.95 33.38 2.20
N ARG A 99 -10.32 33.64 1.06
CA ARG A 99 -10.46 34.93 0.35
C ARG A 99 -11.88 35.17 -0.17
N LEU A 100 -12.55 34.14 -0.65
CA LEU A 100 -13.94 34.24 -1.08
C LEU A 100 -14.88 34.55 0.10
N ALA A 101 -14.63 33.93 1.26
CA ALA A 101 -15.39 34.19 2.48
C ALA A 101 -15.17 35.64 2.97
N GLU A 102 -13.92 36.14 2.98
CA GLU A 102 -13.60 37.52 3.34
C GLU A 102 -14.29 38.53 2.41
N ALA A 103 -14.36 38.26 1.13
CA ALA A 103 -15.01 39.13 0.15
C ALA A 103 -16.55 39.15 0.33
N ALA A 104 -17.16 38.10 0.84
CA ALA A 104 -18.58 37.98 1.04
C ALA A 104 -19.12 38.80 2.25
N HIS A 105 -18.22 39.34 3.12
CA HIS A 105 -18.53 40.16 4.32
C HIS A 105 -19.46 39.52 5.37
N ASP A 106 -19.96 38.32 5.15
CA ASP A 106 -20.79 37.54 6.08
C ASP A 106 -20.16 36.17 6.27
N VAL A 107 -19.16 36.12 7.18
CA VAL A 107 -18.38 34.91 7.41
C VAL A 107 -18.85 34.22 8.68
N ASP A 108 -19.61 33.14 8.55
CA ASP A 108 -19.69 32.14 9.63
C ASP A 108 -18.35 31.39 9.77
N ARG A 109 -17.55 31.82 10.75
CA ARG A 109 -16.23 31.24 11.00
C ARG A 109 -16.28 29.74 11.29
N ALA A 110 -17.35 29.26 11.95
CA ALA A 110 -17.49 27.85 12.26
C ALA A 110 -17.78 27.03 10.98
N GLN A 111 -18.58 27.57 10.10
CA GLN A 111 -18.85 26.94 8.80
C GLN A 111 -17.63 26.99 7.89
N LEU A 112 -16.90 28.11 7.84
CA LEU A 112 -15.66 28.23 7.08
C LEU A 112 -14.64 27.19 7.57
N ASN A 113 -14.44 27.06 8.87
CA ASN A 113 -13.50 26.08 9.42
C ASN A 113 -13.89 24.64 9.05
N ARG A 114 -15.18 24.28 9.12
CA ARG A 114 -15.67 22.97 8.65
C ARG A 114 -15.39 22.73 7.17
N ASN A 115 -15.54 23.76 6.34
CA ASN A 115 -15.29 23.67 4.91
C ASN A 115 -13.80 23.49 4.59
N LEU A 116 -12.92 24.21 5.31
CA LEU A 116 -11.46 24.17 5.11
C LEU A 116 -10.87 22.78 5.42
N TYR A 117 -11.44 22.10 6.40
CA TYR A 117 -11.02 20.75 6.79
C TYR A 117 -11.99 19.66 6.36
N ALA A 118 -12.83 19.96 5.38
CA ALA A 118 -13.67 18.93 4.77
C ALA A 118 -12.84 17.96 3.91
N ARG A 119 -13.33 16.74 3.78
CA ARG A 119 -12.66 15.71 2.96
C ARG A 119 -12.39 16.17 1.51
N SER A 120 -13.20 17.08 0.97
CA SER A 120 -13.00 17.66 -0.36
C SER A 120 -11.76 18.54 -0.49
N MET A 121 -11.16 18.96 0.62
CA MET A 121 -9.91 19.73 0.69
C MET A 121 -8.69 18.82 0.91
N LEU A 122 -8.90 17.52 1.05
CA LEU A 122 -7.84 16.55 1.27
C LEU A 122 -7.32 16.04 -0.08
N ILE A 123 -6.00 16.02 -0.23
CA ILE A 123 -5.31 15.33 -1.32
C ILE A 123 -4.91 13.96 -0.80
N GLU A 124 -5.60 12.91 -1.24
CA GLU A 124 -5.28 11.55 -0.85
C GLU A 124 -3.99 11.10 -1.53
N ARG A 125 -3.02 10.64 -0.75
CA ARG A 125 -1.78 10.03 -1.21
C ARG A 125 -1.91 8.50 -1.23
N PRO A 126 -0.98 7.75 -1.83
CA PRO A 126 -1.14 6.32 -2.10
C PRO A 126 -1.58 5.48 -0.90
N LEU A 127 -1.10 5.81 0.31
CA LEU A 127 -1.44 5.03 1.50
C LEU A 127 -2.92 5.22 1.89
N LEU A 128 -3.43 6.45 1.89
CA LEU A 128 -4.85 6.71 2.13
C LEU A 128 -5.71 6.23 0.97
N GLN A 129 -5.26 6.45 -0.27
CA GLN A 129 -5.95 5.93 -1.46
C GLN A 129 -6.18 4.42 -1.36
N ALA A 130 -5.21 3.66 -0.81
CA ALA A 130 -5.34 2.21 -0.65
C ALA A 130 -6.47 1.82 0.32
N LEU A 131 -6.78 2.67 1.30
CA LEU A 131 -7.83 2.43 2.28
C LEU A 131 -9.22 2.90 1.81
N THR A 132 -9.27 3.76 0.80
CA THR A 132 -10.52 4.40 0.34
C THR A 132 -11.10 3.77 -0.92
N GLN A 133 -10.44 2.73 -1.46
CA GLN A 133 -10.92 2.02 -2.64
C GLN A 133 -12.16 1.18 -2.34
N THR A 134 -13.06 1.08 -3.31
CA THR A 134 -14.25 0.19 -3.24
C THR A 134 -13.91 -1.26 -3.56
N ARG A 135 -12.72 -1.51 -4.11
CA ARG A 135 -12.17 -2.84 -4.38
C ARG A 135 -10.74 -2.87 -3.86
N SER A 136 -10.37 -3.95 -3.18
CA SER A 136 -9.02 -4.11 -2.60
C SER A 136 -7.93 -3.87 -3.64
N PRO A 137 -7.09 -2.85 -3.50
CA PRO A 137 -5.93 -2.64 -4.36
C PRO A 137 -4.76 -3.50 -3.89
N VAL A 138 -3.72 -3.60 -4.70
CA VAL A 138 -2.40 -3.99 -4.23
C VAL A 138 -1.68 -2.73 -3.75
N LEU A 139 -1.26 -2.72 -2.49
CA LEU A 139 -0.44 -1.66 -1.89
C LEU A 139 0.99 -2.14 -1.78
N LEU A 140 1.90 -1.47 -2.47
CA LEU A 140 3.33 -1.73 -2.40
C LEU A 140 4.02 -0.65 -1.56
N ILE A 141 4.60 -1.07 -0.43
CA ILE A 141 5.54 -0.26 0.34
C ILE A 141 6.95 -0.67 -0.10
N ASP A 142 7.55 0.13 -0.95
CA ASP A 142 8.79 -0.24 -1.66
C ASP A 142 10.03 0.34 -1.00
N GLU A 143 11.04 -0.52 -0.78
CA GLU A 143 12.31 -0.19 -0.13
C GLU A 143 12.13 0.42 1.27
N LEU A 144 11.36 -0.25 2.14
CA LEU A 144 11.05 0.22 3.49
C LEU A 144 12.31 0.53 4.33
N ASP A 145 13.37 -0.22 4.11
CA ASP A 145 14.67 -0.04 4.77
C ASP A 145 15.35 1.30 4.46
N ARG A 146 14.83 2.09 3.52
CA ARG A 146 15.30 3.45 3.23
C ARG A 146 14.56 4.55 3.99
N ALA A 147 13.41 4.23 4.57
CA ALA A 147 12.68 5.15 5.44
C ALA A 147 13.22 5.08 6.88
N ASP A 148 12.91 6.10 7.67
CA ASP A 148 13.30 6.17 9.07
C ASP A 148 12.35 5.35 9.98
N GLU A 149 12.80 5.02 11.20
CA GLU A 149 12.01 4.23 12.17
C GLU A 149 10.60 4.78 12.46
N PRO A 150 10.35 6.10 12.52
CA PRO A 150 8.99 6.63 12.70
C PRO A 150 7.99 6.13 11.64
N PHE A 151 8.47 5.86 10.42
CA PHE A 151 7.61 5.30 9.38
C PHE A 151 7.22 3.84 9.66
N ASP A 152 8.13 3.04 10.23
CA ASP A 152 7.81 1.65 10.65
C ASP A 152 6.69 1.65 11.71
N ALA A 153 6.77 2.57 12.69
CA ALA A 153 5.76 2.72 13.73
C ALA A 153 4.40 3.15 13.16
N PHE A 154 4.40 4.08 12.21
CA PHE A 154 3.19 4.53 11.52
C PHE A 154 2.56 3.40 10.70
N LEU A 155 3.36 2.66 9.93
CA LEU A 155 2.87 1.50 9.18
C LEU A 155 2.30 0.43 10.09
N LEU A 156 2.90 0.21 11.26
CA LEU A 156 2.40 -0.73 12.24
C LEU A 156 0.97 -0.38 12.68
N GLU A 157 0.67 0.89 12.92
CA GLU A 157 -0.67 1.37 13.25
C GLU A 157 -1.63 1.17 12.06
N VAL A 158 -1.24 1.63 10.88
CA VAL A 158 -2.06 1.55 9.67
C VAL A 158 -2.42 0.10 9.32
N LEU A 159 -1.44 -0.80 9.35
CA LEU A 159 -1.62 -2.20 8.97
C LEU A 159 -2.32 -3.03 10.05
N ALA A 160 -2.38 -2.54 11.29
CA ALA A 160 -3.08 -3.23 12.37
C ALA A 160 -4.58 -3.35 12.12
N GLU A 161 -5.19 -2.25 11.70
CA GLU A 161 -6.63 -2.12 11.57
C GLU A 161 -7.07 -1.66 10.18
N ASN A 162 -6.14 -1.53 9.23
CA ASN A 162 -6.37 -0.97 7.90
C ASN A 162 -7.07 0.39 7.99
N GLN A 163 -6.55 1.27 8.83
CA GLN A 163 -7.10 2.60 9.06
C GLN A 163 -6.00 3.65 9.22
N ILE A 164 -6.37 4.90 8.94
CA ILE A 164 -5.56 6.09 9.21
C ILE A 164 -6.42 7.09 9.97
N THR A 165 -5.87 7.66 11.03
CA THR A 165 -6.53 8.74 11.79
C THR A 165 -6.03 10.09 11.30
N ILE A 166 -6.96 10.93 10.81
CA ILE A 166 -6.70 12.32 10.43
C ILE A 166 -7.34 13.19 11.53
N PRO A 167 -6.56 14.05 12.22
CA PRO A 167 -7.05 14.78 13.39
C PRO A 167 -8.38 15.50 13.18
N GLU A 168 -8.58 16.11 12.03
CA GLU A 168 -9.77 16.92 11.71
C GLU A 168 -10.95 16.11 11.18
N LEU A 169 -10.71 14.88 10.69
CA LEU A 169 -11.71 14.02 10.05
C LEU A 169 -12.02 12.74 10.83
N GLY A 170 -11.16 12.41 11.81
CA GLY A 170 -11.25 11.13 12.54
C GLY A 170 -10.62 9.96 11.78
N ALA A 171 -10.97 8.75 12.19
CA ALA A 171 -10.43 7.53 11.61
C ALA A 171 -11.12 7.19 10.27
N ILE A 172 -10.29 6.95 9.26
CA ILE A 172 -10.70 6.45 7.95
C ILE A 172 -10.26 5.00 7.87
N LYS A 173 -11.21 4.08 7.87
CA LYS A 173 -10.99 2.63 7.82
C LYS A 173 -11.34 2.08 6.44
N ALA A 174 -10.57 1.10 5.98
CA ALA A 174 -10.83 0.46 4.71
C ALA A 174 -12.04 -0.48 4.78
N ASP A 175 -12.99 -0.29 3.86
CA ASP A 175 -14.08 -1.25 3.62
C ASP A 175 -13.58 -2.49 2.85
N ALA A 176 -12.61 -2.27 1.97
CA ALA A 176 -11.93 -3.30 1.19
C ALA A 176 -10.40 -3.22 1.48
N PRO A 177 -9.91 -3.95 2.51
CA PRO A 177 -8.49 -3.92 2.90
C PRO A 177 -7.55 -4.23 1.72
N PRO A 178 -6.44 -3.47 1.56
CA PRO A 178 -5.50 -3.71 0.47
C PRO A 178 -4.74 -5.03 0.66
N VAL A 179 -4.34 -5.63 -0.46
CA VAL A 179 -3.29 -6.66 -0.46
C VAL A 179 -1.95 -5.94 -0.36
N THR A 180 -1.29 -6.04 0.80
CA THR A 180 -0.08 -5.27 1.08
C THR A 180 1.17 -6.09 0.87
N ILE A 181 2.10 -5.55 0.08
CA ILE A 181 3.45 -6.08 -0.14
C ILE A 181 4.44 -5.04 0.35
N ILE A 182 5.39 -5.47 1.16
CA ILE A 182 6.48 -4.65 1.67
C ILE A 182 7.78 -5.21 1.14
N THR A 183 8.66 -4.36 0.61
CA THR A 183 9.99 -4.78 0.15
C THR A 183 11.09 -4.12 0.97
N SER A 184 12.21 -4.83 1.13
CA SER A 184 13.43 -4.36 1.79
C SER A 184 14.67 -4.93 1.11
N ASN A 185 15.73 -4.12 1.00
CA ASN A 185 17.06 -4.57 0.57
C ASN A 185 17.99 -4.84 1.77
N ARG A 186 17.45 -4.77 2.98
CA ARG A 186 18.16 -5.01 4.24
C ARG A 186 19.32 -4.04 4.50
N THR A 187 19.20 -2.79 4.07
CA THR A 187 20.21 -1.75 4.36
C THR A 187 20.15 -1.29 5.82
N ARG A 188 18.98 -1.41 6.47
CA ARG A 188 18.78 -1.36 7.92
C ARG A 188 17.83 -2.45 8.39
N GLU A 189 17.79 -2.70 9.68
CA GLU A 189 16.79 -3.58 10.26
C GLU A 189 15.44 -2.87 10.39
N ILE A 190 14.38 -3.58 10.03
CA ILE A 190 12.99 -3.16 10.20
C ILE A 190 12.51 -3.59 11.57
N HIS A 191 11.69 -2.76 12.19
CA HIS A 191 11.17 -2.99 13.54
C HIS A 191 10.47 -4.36 13.65
N ASP A 192 10.87 -5.16 14.65
CA ASP A 192 10.39 -6.53 14.84
C ASP A 192 8.86 -6.64 14.94
N ALA A 193 8.20 -5.65 15.57
CA ALA A 193 6.76 -5.64 15.68
C ALA A 193 6.06 -5.60 14.30
N LEU A 194 6.65 -4.91 13.31
CA LEU A 194 6.14 -4.88 11.95
C LEU A 194 6.37 -6.24 11.26
N LYS A 195 7.57 -6.80 11.36
CA LYS A 195 7.89 -8.12 10.79
C LYS A 195 6.96 -9.22 11.32
N ARG A 196 6.64 -9.21 12.62
CA ARG A 196 5.72 -10.20 13.24
C ARG A 196 4.29 -10.14 12.72
N ARG A 197 3.88 -9.01 12.16
CA ARG A 197 2.55 -8.87 11.53
C ARG A 197 2.50 -9.34 10.09
N CYS A 198 3.66 -9.52 9.45
CA CYS A 198 3.80 -9.92 8.07
C CYS A 198 4.02 -11.43 7.93
N LEU A 199 3.72 -11.97 6.76
CA LEU A 199 4.33 -13.19 6.27
C LEU A 199 5.67 -12.81 5.67
N TYR A 200 6.73 -13.47 6.08
CA TYR A 200 8.09 -13.15 5.64
C TYR A 200 8.56 -14.13 4.57
N HIS A 201 9.21 -13.62 3.53
CA HIS A 201 9.90 -14.44 2.55
C HIS A 201 11.21 -13.76 2.12
N TRP A 202 12.30 -14.54 2.15
CA TRP A 202 13.58 -14.13 1.60
C TRP A 202 13.63 -14.44 0.10
N VAL A 203 13.88 -13.41 -0.73
CA VAL A 203 13.98 -13.57 -2.18
C VAL A 203 15.44 -13.69 -2.57
N GLU A 204 15.82 -14.86 -3.05
CA GLU A 204 17.16 -15.14 -3.57
C GLU A 204 17.29 -14.68 -5.04
N PHE A 205 18.53 -14.57 -5.49
CA PHE A 205 18.78 -14.45 -6.92
C PHE A 205 18.23 -15.69 -7.64
N PRO A 206 17.64 -15.54 -8.83
CA PRO A 206 17.18 -16.68 -9.59
C PRO A 206 18.35 -17.63 -9.90
N SER A 207 18.11 -18.95 -9.84
CA SER A 207 19.08 -19.92 -10.32
C SER A 207 19.28 -19.77 -11.85
N VAL A 208 20.36 -20.32 -12.38
CA VAL A 208 20.67 -20.28 -13.82
C VAL A 208 19.51 -20.86 -14.65
N GLU A 209 18.89 -21.95 -14.16
CA GLU A 209 17.74 -22.56 -14.82
C GLU A 209 16.55 -21.59 -14.86
N ARG A 210 16.30 -20.89 -13.76
CA ARG A 210 15.20 -19.90 -13.64
C ARG A 210 15.48 -18.64 -14.46
N GLU A 211 16.73 -18.19 -14.54
CA GLU A 211 17.09 -17.10 -15.44
C GLU A 211 16.85 -17.47 -16.91
N LEU A 212 17.16 -18.72 -17.31
CA LEU A 212 16.86 -19.22 -18.65
C LEU A 212 15.36 -19.30 -18.95
N GLU A 213 14.54 -19.64 -17.96
CA GLU A 213 13.08 -19.59 -18.10
C GLU A 213 12.57 -18.16 -18.28
N ILE A 214 13.08 -17.22 -17.48
CA ILE A 214 12.70 -15.79 -17.58
C ILE A 214 13.07 -15.19 -18.93
N VAL A 215 14.25 -15.55 -19.48
CA VAL A 215 14.71 -15.04 -20.80
C VAL A 215 13.92 -15.63 -21.96
N ARG A 216 13.27 -16.78 -21.77
CA ARG A 216 12.45 -17.45 -22.82
C ARG A 216 10.99 -16.98 -22.86
N LEU A 217 10.56 -16.22 -21.87
CA LEU A 217 9.24 -15.59 -21.81
C LEU A 217 9.20 -14.27 -22.55
#